data_c0be355b43068c04d3d4a07a1a3e5474
#
_entry.id   c0be355b43068c04d3d4a07a1a3e5474
#
_cell.length_a   1.000
_cell.length_b   1.000
_cell.length_c   1.000
_cell.angle_alpha   90.00
_cell.angle_beta   90.00
_cell.angle_gamma   90.00
#
_symmetry.space_group_name_H-M   'P 1'
#
loop_
_entity.id
_entity.type
_entity.pdbx_description
1 polymer ?
#
loop_
_entity_poly.entity_id
_entity_poly.type
_entity_poly.pdbx_seq_one_letter_code
_entity_poly.pdbx_strand_id
1 'polypeptide(L)'
;MKKYFLLFTSISIGMLMFFLHSKINFTYWEVEIKDYLMILIIPIFLSLIIALFIYTKKFYWERLLPALIISYFLMFGFLSYQFIDKYIENQKIINIARNKAEKDIKEGIIKKIESTGLIIADKNYEIRSKKIDSLERNKYGYFTESTGCIIFEENKYYNEVVDDYLEKKNGKNWKAELKKDINLILKKYPIEEFNQK
;
A
#
# COMPACT_ATOMS: atom_id res chain seq x y z
N MET A 1 -39.58 13.17 5.92
CA MET A 1 -38.62 12.30 6.62
C MET A 1 -37.90 11.31 5.69
N LYS A 2 -38.60 10.42 4.92
CA LYS A 2 -37.96 9.40 4.06
C LYS A 2 -36.92 9.94 3.06
N LYS A 3 -37.15 11.13 2.45
CA LYS A 3 -36.23 11.72 1.46
C LYS A 3 -34.91 12.20 2.08
N TYR A 4 -34.93 12.78 3.27
CA TYR A 4 -33.72 13.22 3.97
C TYR A 4 -32.92 12.02 4.52
N PHE A 5 -33.63 10.96 4.92
CA PHE A 5 -32.98 9.70 5.31
C PHE A 5 -32.20 9.09 4.12
N LEU A 6 -32.81 9.04 2.92
CA LEU A 6 -32.13 8.55 1.71
C LEU A 6 -30.92 9.41 1.35
N LEU A 7 -31.00 10.73 1.47
CA LEU A 7 -29.87 11.61 1.23
C LEU A 7 -28.74 11.35 2.24
N PHE A 8 -29.06 11.28 3.53
CA PHE A 8 -28.08 11.00 4.58
C PHE A 8 -27.40 9.64 4.38
N THR A 9 -28.18 8.60 4.08
CA THR A 9 -27.61 7.26 3.82
C THR A 9 -26.71 7.25 2.59
N SER A 10 -27.08 7.92 1.49
CA SER A 10 -26.22 7.98 0.28
C SER A 10 -24.92 8.73 0.53
N ILE A 11 -24.93 9.82 1.29
CA ILE A 11 -23.71 10.53 1.69
C ILE A 11 -22.82 9.64 2.57
N SER A 12 -23.42 8.97 3.58
CA SER A 12 -22.67 8.10 4.50
C SER A 12 -22.01 6.92 3.77
N ILE A 13 -22.74 6.30 2.83
CA ILE A 13 -22.19 5.21 2.00
C ILE A 13 -21.08 5.72 1.10
N GLY A 14 -21.23 6.88 0.47
CA GLY A 14 -20.18 7.51 -0.34
C GLY A 14 -18.90 7.77 0.45
N MET A 15 -19.02 8.31 1.68
CA MET A 15 -17.89 8.53 2.58
C MET A 15 -17.23 7.23 3.02
N LEU A 16 -18.02 6.20 3.34
CA LEU A 16 -17.47 4.88 3.71
C LEU A 16 -16.67 4.26 2.56
N MET A 17 -17.20 4.31 1.35
CA MET A 17 -16.52 3.77 0.17
C MET A 17 -15.24 4.53 -0.15
N PHE A 18 -15.24 5.85 0.02
CA PHE A 18 -14.02 6.62 -0.14
C PHE A 18 -12.97 6.26 0.91
N PHE A 19 -13.37 6.08 2.16
CA PHE A 19 -12.49 5.63 3.22
C PHE A 19 -11.90 4.26 2.92
N LEU A 20 -12.71 3.32 2.42
CA LEU A 20 -12.22 1.99 2.02
C LEU A 20 -11.28 2.09 0.81
N HIS A 21 -11.60 2.91 -0.18
CA HIS A 21 -10.73 3.16 -1.33
C HIS A 21 -9.39 3.78 -0.91
N SER A 22 -9.41 4.75 -0.01
CA SER A 22 -8.19 5.35 0.52
C SER A 22 -7.31 4.33 1.23
N LYS A 23 -7.89 3.40 1.99
CA LYS A 23 -7.13 2.35 2.70
C LYS A 23 -6.46 1.33 1.78
N ILE A 24 -7.00 1.05 0.62
CA ILE A 24 -6.40 0.12 -0.36
C ILE A 24 -5.27 0.79 -1.15
N ASN A 25 -5.39 2.08 -1.43
CA ASN A 25 -4.37 2.85 -2.16
C ASN A 25 -3.28 3.44 -1.25
N PHE A 26 -3.26 3.09 0.04
CA PHE A 26 -2.48 3.76 1.08
C PHE A 26 -0.95 3.68 0.94
N THR A 27 -0.42 2.99 -0.07
CA THR A 27 1.03 2.89 -0.28
C THR A 27 1.61 4.09 -1.03
N TYR A 28 0.78 4.88 -1.77
CA TYR A 28 1.28 5.95 -2.64
C TYR A 28 0.53 7.29 -2.60
N TRP A 29 -0.64 7.37 -1.94
CA TRP A 29 -1.41 8.61 -1.92
C TRP A 29 -1.78 8.96 -0.48
N GLU A 30 -1.11 9.97 0.06
CA GLU A 30 -1.63 10.66 1.23
C GLU A 30 -2.95 11.31 0.84
N VAL A 31 -4.06 10.76 1.34
CA VAL A 31 -5.39 11.33 1.15
C VAL A 31 -5.44 12.61 1.95
N GLU A 32 -5.35 13.72 1.25
CA GLU A 32 -5.43 15.03 1.86
C GLU A 32 -6.89 15.40 2.19
N ILE A 33 -7.07 16.32 3.15
CA ILE A 33 -8.39 16.87 3.53
C ILE A 33 -9.14 17.39 2.32
N LYS A 34 -8.43 17.93 1.31
CA LYS A 34 -9.02 18.41 0.05
C LYS A 34 -9.80 17.34 -0.70
N ASP A 35 -9.35 16.08 -0.65
CA ASP A 35 -9.98 14.97 -1.36
C ASP A 35 -11.34 14.63 -0.74
N TYR A 36 -11.45 14.68 0.59
CA TYR A 36 -12.72 14.56 1.29
C TYR A 36 -13.69 15.71 0.96
N LEU A 37 -13.17 16.93 0.84
CA LEU A 37 -13.99 18.08 0.44
C LEU A 37 -14.52 17.93 -0.98
N MET A 38 -13.73 17.42 -1.92
CA MET A 38 -14.18 17.17 -3.28
C MET A 38 -15.35 16.19 -3.34
N ILE A 39 -15.38 15.16 -2.52
CA ILE A 39 -16.48 14.20 -2.45
C ILE A 39 -17.78 14.84 -2.00
N LEU A 40 -17.72 15.85 -1.15
CA LEU A 40 -18.90 16.59 -0.72
C LEU A 40 -19.33 17.63 -1.77
N ILE A 41 -18.39 18.30 -2.40
CA ILE A 41 -18.64 19.45 -3.28
C ILE A 41 -19.09 19.01 -4.68
N ILE A 42 -18.44 18.00 -5.29
CA ILE A 42 -18.73 17.55 -6.65
C ILE A 42 -20.20 17.15 -6.83
N PRO A 43 -20.82 16.32 -5.96
CA PRO A 43 -22.24 15.98 -6.09
C PRO A 43 -23.18 17.18 -5.97
N ILE A 44 -22.81 18.20 -5.20
CA ILE A 44 -23.60 19.44 -5.10
C ILE A 44 -23.62 20.16 -6.44
N PHE A 45 -22.45 20.38 -7.07
CA PHE A 45 -22.39 20.99 -8.40
C PHE A 45 -23.13 20.15 -9.46
N LEU A 46 -22.91 18.85 -9.46
CA LEU A 46 -23.59 17.94 -10.37
C LEU A 46 -25.11 17.97 -10.19
N SER A 47 -25.59 18.10 -8.95
CA SER A 47 -27.02 18.20 -8.66
C SER A 47 -27.67 19.45 -9.22
N LEU A 48 -26.95 20.58 -9.28
CA LEU A 48 -27.45 21.80 -9.90
C LEU A 48 -27.70 21.60 -11.40
N ILE A 49 -26.81 20.88 -12.07
CA ILE A 49 -26.94 20.54 -13.50
C ILE A 49 -28.09 19.55 -13.70
N ILE A 50 -28.12 18.46 -12.93
CA ILE A 50 -29.16 17.42 -13.05
C ILE A 50 -30.56 18.00 -12.78
N ALA A 51 -30.70 18.96 -11.84
CA ALA A 51 -31.97 19.60 -11.53
C ALA A 51 -32.56 20.36 -12.73
N LEU A 52 -31.74 20.80 -13.69
CA LEU A 52 -32.21 21.42 -14.93
C LEU A 52 -32.90 20.43 -15.87
N PHE A 53 -32.46 19.17 -15.86
CA PHE A 53 -32.95 18.11 -16.73
C PHE A 53 -34.13 17.34 -16.14
N ILE A 54 -34.38 17.44 -14.83
CA ILE A 54 -35.54 16.81 -14.21
C ILE A 54 -36.81 17.53 -14.66
N TYR A 55 -37.55 16.94 -15.63
CA TYR A 55 -38.81 17.47 -16.10
C TYR A 55 -39.93 17.22 -15.08
N THR A 56 -40.27 18.26 -14.32
CA THR A 56 -41.41 18.23 -13.38
C THR A 56 -42.11 19.59 -13.43
N LYS A 57 -43.41 19.62 -13.08
CA LYS A 57 -44.18 20.88 -12.91
C LYS A 57 -43.80 21.69 -11.66
N LYS A 58 -42.81 21.17 -10.90
CA LYS A 58 -42.37 21.77 -9.63
C LYS A 58 -41.33 22.86 -9.86
N PHE A 59 -41.21 23.78 -8.90
CA PHE A 59 -40.17 24.80 -8.90
C PHE A 59 -38.76 24.16 -8.89
N TYR A 60 -37.79 24.87 -9.44
CA TYR A 60 -36.37 24.42 -9.53
C TYR A 60 -35.84 23.87 -8.19
N TRP A 61 -36.09 24.59 -7.09
CA TRP A 61 -35.63 24.21 -5.76
C TRP A 61 -36.20 22.88 -5.26
N GLU A 62 -37.40 22.52 -5.67
CA GLU A 62 -37.98 21.20 -5.31
C GLU A 62 -37.34 20.02 -6.05
N ARG A 63 -36.61 20.31 -7.13
CA ARG A 63 -35.89 19.34 -7.94
C ARG A 63 -34.50 19.05 -7.38
N LEU A 64 -33.90 20.00 -6.61
CA LEU A 64 -32.55 19.87 -6.08
C LEU A 64 -32.38 18.63 -5.19
N LEU A 65 -33.32 18.34 -4.31
CA LEU A 65 -33.19 17.18 -3.42
C LEU A 65 -33.13 15.85 -4.17
N PRO A 66 -34.02 15.52 -5.13
CA PRO A 66 -33.86 14.31 -5.93
C PRO A 66 -32.60 14.33 -6.79
N ALA A 67 -32.20 15.49 -7.32
CA ALA A 67 -30.96 15.61 -8.07
C ALA A 67 -29.72 15.34 -7.23
N LEU A 68 -29.69 15.80 -5.97
CA LEU A 68 -28.63 15.49 -5.01
C LEU A 68 -28.55 13.99 -4.73
N ILE A 69 -29.69 13.35 -4.50
CA ILE A 69 -29.71 11.89 -4.29
C ILE A 69 -29.13 11.16 -5.50
N ILE A 70 -29.54 11.51 -6.70
CA ILE A 70 -29.03 10.92 -7.95
C ILE A 70 -27.53 11.15 -8.07
N SER A 71 -27.05 12.37 -7.82
CA SER A 71 -25.61 12.73 -7.91
C SER A 71 -24.75 11.89 -6.97
N TYR A 72 -25.20 11.71 -5.72
CA TYR A 72 -24.47 10.87 -4.77
C TYR A 72 -24.50 9.39 -5.14
N PHE A 73 -25.59 8.89 -5.71
CA PHE A 73 -25.64 7.52 -6.22
C PHE A 73 -24.72 7.29 -7.42
N LEU A 74 -24.64 8.25 -8.35
CA LEU A 74 -23.72 8.17 -9.48
C LEU A 74 -22.27 8.20 -9.00
N MET A 75 -21.94 9.08 -8.07
CA MET A 75 -20.60 9.15 -7.49
C MET A 75 -20.26 7.87 -6.72
N PHE A 76 -21.20 7.33 -5.94
CA PHE A 76 -21.01 6.05 -5.26
C PHE A 76 -20.73 4.90 -6.25
N GLY A 77 -21.51 4.83 -7.34
CA GLY A 77 -21.28 3.84 -8.39
C GLY A 77 -19.88 3.95 -9.02
N PHE A 78 -19.44 5.17 -9.32
CA PHE A 78 -18.12 5.43 -9.86
C PHE A 78 -16.99 5.05 -8.89
N LEU A 79 -17.09 5.45 -7.62
CA LEU A 79 -16.11 5.09 -6.60
C LEU A 79 -16.07 3.58 -6.35
N SER A 80 -17.23 2.92 -6.34
CA SER A 80 -17.32 1.46 -6.20
C SER A 80 -16.64 0.74 -7.36
N TYR A 81 -16.85 1.22 -8.58
CA TYR A 81 -16.19 0.66 -9.77
C TYR A 81 -14.67 0.77 -9.66
N GLN A 82 -14.15 1.97 -9.35
CA GLN A 82 -12.71 2.17 -9.19
C GLN A 82 -12.12 1.31 -8.07
N PHE A 83 -12.85 1.20 -6.95
CA PHE A 83 -12.45 0.36 -5.82
C PHE A 83 -12.32 -1.11 -6.23
N ILE A 84 -13.34 -1.65 -6.91
CA ILE A 84 -13.34 -3.06 -7.34
C ILE A 84 -12.20 -3.32 -8.32
N ASP A 85 -12.00 -2.43 -9.29
CA ASP A 85 -10.94 -2.56 -10.29
C ASP A 85 -9.55 -2.60 -9.63
N LYS A 86 -9.26 -1.63 -8.76
CA LYS A 86 -8.01 -1.57 -7.99
C LYS A 86 -7.83 -2.75 -7.04
N TYR A 87 -8.92 -3.21 -6.41
CA TYR A 87 -8.85 -4.39 -5.54
C TYR A 87 -8.47 -5.64 -6.32
N ILE A 88 -9.07 -5.84 -7.50
CA ILE A 88 -8.75 -6.99 -8.37
C ILE A 88 -7.30 -6.91 -8.84
N GLU A 89 -6.83 -5.73 -9.27
CA GLU A 89 -5.44 -5.50 -9.68
C GLU A 89 -4.46 -5.85 -8.56
N ASN A 90 -4.73 -5.34 -7.35
CA ASN A 90 -3.89 -5.60 -6.18
C ASN A 90 -3.86 -7.08 -5.81
N GLN A 91 -5.01 -7.78 -5.84
CA GLN A 91 -5.06 -9.22 -5.60
C GLN A 91 -4.24 -10.02 -6.63
N LYS A 92 -4.20 -9.59 -7.89
CA LYS A 92 -3.35 -10.21 -8.92
C LYS A 92 -1.86 -10.05 -8.57
N ILE A 93 -1.44 -8.84 -8.20
CA ILE A 93 -0.05 -8.56 -7.81
C ILE A 93 0.36 -9.41 -6.61
N ILE A 94 -0.49 -9.47 -5.55
CA ILE A 94 -0.26 -10.30 -4.37
C ILE A 94 -0.08 -11.76 -4.74
N ASN A 95 -0.99 -12.31 -5.54
CA ASN A 95 -0.94 -13.71 -5.93
C ASN A 95 0.30 -14.04 -6.79
N ILE A 96 0.66 -13.16 -7.72
CA ILE A 96 1.88 -13.33 -8.54
C ILE A 96 3.13 -13.36 -7.65
N ALA A 97 3.25 -12.39 -6.73
CA ALA A 97 4.39 -12.28 -5.83
C ALA A 97 4.51 -13.51 -4.91
N ARG A 98 3.39 -13.96 -4.30
CA ARG A 98 3.35 -15.13 -3.44
C ARG A 98 3.71 -16.42 -4.20
N ASN A 99 3.11 -16.63 -5.37
CA ASN A 99 3.39 -17.81 -6.19
C ASN A 99 4.86 -17.84 -6.63
N LYS A 100 5.46 -16.69 -6.95
CA LYS A 100 6.87 -16.57 -7.26
C LYS A 100 7.75 -16.96 -6.07
N ALA A 101 7.43 -16.44 -4.88
CA ALA A 101 8.17 -16.77 -3.65
C ALA A 101 8.09 -18.28 -3.33
N GLU A 102 6.90 -18.87 -3.41
CA GLU A 102 6.72 -20.30 -3.19
C GLU A 102 7.49 -21.16 -4.20
N LYS A 103 7.52 -20.73 -5.47
CA LYS A 103 8.29 -21.40 -6.52
C LYS A 103 9.79 -21.32 -6.22
N ASP A 104 10.31 -20.13 -5.94
CA ASP A 104 11.72 -19.91 -5.63
C ASP A 104 12.14 -20.75 -4.41
N ILE A 105 11.32 -20.81 -3.35
CA ILE A 105 11.58 -21.65 -2.17
C ILE A 105 11.61 -23.14 -2.53
N LYS A 106 10.71 -23.64 -3.37
CA LYS A 106 10.71 -25.03 -3.84
C LYS A 106 11.95 -25.38 -4.66
N GLU A 107 12.49 -24.41 -5.40
CA GLU A 107 13.72 -24.52 -6.17
C GLU A 107 14.99 -24.33 -5.32
N GLY A 108 14.83 -24.10 -4.01
CA GLY A 108 15.95 -23.87 -3.09
C GLY A 108 16.54 -22.44 -3.15
N ILE A 109 15.89 -21.54 -3.87
CA ILE A 109 16.29 -20.13 -3.99
C ILE A 109 15.58 -19.33 -2.90
N ILE A 110 16.23 -19.16 -1.75
CA ILE A 110 15.66 -18.45 -0.62
C ILE A 110 16.29 -17.07 -0.57
N LYS A 111 15.55 -16.06 -1.00
CA LYS A 111 16.02 -14.68 -1.05
C LYS A 111 15.01 -13.72 -0.45
N LYS A 112 15.49 -12.62 0.10
CA LYS A 112 14.70 -11.43 0.45
C LYS A 112 15.01 -10.33 -0.52
N ILE A 113 13.99 -9.59 -0.94
CA ILE A 113 14.13 -8.49 -1.90
C ILE A 113 14.00 -7.18 -1.12
N GLU A 114 15.07 -6.38 -1.11
CA GLU A 114 15.11 -5.14 -0.33
C GLU A 114 15.52 -3.96 -1.20
N SER A 115 14.91 -2.79 -0.93
CA SER A 115 15.37 -1.53 -1.49
C SER A 115 16.46 -0.98 -0.57
N THR A 116 17.67 -0.88 -1.08
CA THR A 116 18.84 -0.46 -0.28
C THR A 116 19.13 1.04 -0.35
N GLY A 117 18.39 1.78 -1.19
CA GLY A 117 18.64 3.21 -1.36
C GLY A 117 20.01 3.52 -1.96
N LEU A 118 20.48 4.76 -1.78
CA LEU A 118 21.84 5.18 -2.12
C LEU A 118 22.80 4.69 -1.04
N ILE A 119 23.75 3.85 -1.43
CA ILE A 119 24.76 3.33 -0.52
C ILE A 119 25.96 4.29 -0.55
N ILE A 120 26.23 4.93 0.59
CA ILE A 120 27.48 5.68 0.80
C ILE A 120 28.51 4.70 1.33
N ALA A 121 29.44 4.30 0.46
CA ALA A 121 30.48 3.33 0.82
C ALA A 121 31.56 4.00 1.66
N ASP A 122 31.71 3.61 2.92
CA ASP A 122 32.84 3.91 3.77
C ASP A 122 33.95 2.83 3.64
N LYS A 123 35.09 3.01 4.28
CA LYS A 123 36.22 2.06 4.25
C LYS A 123 35.81 0.64 4.66
N ASN A 124 34.86 0.51 5.59
CA ASN A 124 34.44 -0.77 6.15
C ASN A 124 33.26 -1.39 5.41
N TYR A 125 32.66 -0.65 4.45
CA TYR A 125 31.43 -1.08 3.78
C TYR A 125 31.56 -2.46 3.14
N GLU A 126 32.60 -2.68 2.36
CA GLU A 126 32.77 -3.95 1.64
C GLU A 126 32.95 -5.15 2.59
N ILE A 127 33.75 -4.96 3.65
CA ILE A 127 33.99 -6.02 4.66
C ILE A 127 32.69 -6.31 5.40
N ARG A 128 31.99 -5.26 5.79
CA ARG A 128 30.72 -5.34 6.52
C ARG A 128 29.64 -6.03 5.69
N SER A 129 29.48 -5.64 4.43
CA SER A 129 28.53 -6.23 3.49
C SER A 129 28.80 -7.73 3.28
N LYS A 130 30.06 -8.12 3.01
CA LYS A 130 30.47 -9.54 2.87
C LYS A 130 30.20 -10.33 4.13
N LYS A 131 30.39 -9.77 5.33
CA LYS A 131 30.14 -10.46 6.60
C LYS A 131 28.65 -10.66 6.85
N ILE A 132 27.83 -9.66 6.52
CA ILE A 132 26.36 -9.77 6.64
C ILE A 132 25.82 -10.80 5.64
N ASP A 133 26.22 -10.72 4.37
CA ASP A 133 25.82 -11.71 3.35
C ASP A 133 26.23 -13.15 3.74
N SER A 134 27.45 -13.32 4.26
CA SER A 134 27.90 -14.62 4.77
C SER A 134 27.07 -15.11 5.96
N LEU A 135 26.69 -14.21 6.87
CA LEU A 135 25.84 -14.52 8.02
C LEU A 135 24.45 -14.96 7.57
N GLU A 136 23.82 -14.20 6.67
CA GLU A 136 22.50 -14.49 6.12
C GLU A 136 22.48 -15.85 5.41
N ARG A 137 23.46 -16.14 4.56
CA ARG A 137 23.54 -17.40 3.81
C ARG A 137 23.86 -18.58 4.71
N ASN A 138 24.87 -18.49 5.54
CA ASN A 138 25.39 -19.65 6.26
C ASN A 138 24.62 -19.97 7.55
N LYS A 139 24.13 -18.95 8.27
CA LYS A 139 23.42 -19.16 9.54
C LYS A 139 21.91 -19.20 9.34
N TYR A 140 21.36 -18.28 8.55
CA TYR A 140 19.91 -18.15 8.38
C TYR A 140 19.37 -18.79 7.10
N GLY A 141 20.24 -19.05 6.12
CA GLY A 141 19.94 -19.83 4.90
C GLY A 141 19.12 -19.06 3.87
N TYR A 142 19.35 -17.76 3.74
CA TYR A 142 18.80 -16.89 2.70
C TYR A 142 19.85 -15.88 2.24
N PHE A 143 19.58 -15.18 1.16
CA PHE A 143 20.38 -14.02 0.74
C PHE A 143 19.50 -12.83 0.40
N THR A 144 20.06 -11.63 0.50
CA THR A 144 19.37 -10.39 0.15
C THR A 144 19.68 -9.99 -1.28
N GLU A 145 18.62 -9.79 -2.09
CA GLU A 145 18.68 -9.23 -3.44
C GLU A 145 18.26 -7.76 -3.36
N SER A 146 19.15 -6.86 -3.81
CA SER A 146 18.88 -5.42 -3.81
C SER A 146 18.21 -4.98 -5.11
N THR A 147 17.14 -4.20 -5.01
CA THR A 147 16.49 -3.51 -6.12
C THR A 147 17.00 -2.06 -6.29
N GLY A 148 18.05 -1.69 -5.58
CA GLY A 148 18.56 -0.32 -5.55
C GLY A 148 17.56 0.64 -4.89
N CYS A 149 17.30 1.79 -5.55
CA CYS A 149 16.37 2.80 -5.02
C CYS A 149 14.91 2.55 -5.37
N ILE A 150 14.58 1.47 -6.09
CA ILE A 150 13.23 1.20 -6.56
C ILE A 150 12.52 0.32 -5.54
N ILE A 151 11.37 0.81 -5.06
CA ILE A 151 10.48 0.08 -4.17
C ILE A 151 9.34 -0.49 -5.02
N PHE A 152 9.24 -1.82 -5.08
CA PHE A 152 8.12 -2.50 -5.70
C PHE A 152 7.19 -3.05 -4.60
N GLU A 153 5.88 -2.78 -4.71
CA GLU A 153 4.91 -3.29 -3.73
C GLU A 153 4.90 -4.82 -3.64
N GLU A 154 5.09 -5.48 -4.76
CA GLU A 154 5.17 -6.94 -4.84
C GLU A 154 6.25 -7.55 -3.96
N ASN A 155 7.36 -6.82 -3.71
CA ASN A 155 8.46 -7.29 -2.86
C ASN A 155 7.99 -7.51 -1.42
N LYS A 156 7.05 -6.74 -0.92
CA LYS A 156 6.45 -6.94 0.40
C LYS A 156 5.78 -8.31 0.49
N TYR A 157 4.93 -8.64 -0.46
CA TYR A 157 4.18 -9.90 -0.46
C TYR A 157 5.07 -11.11 -0.73
N TYR A 158 6.10 -10.94 -1.55
CA TYR A 158 7.15 -11.93 -1.75
C TYR A 158 7.88 -12.21 -0.44
N ASN A 159 8.36 -11.16 0.23
CA ASN A 159 9.11 -11.26 1.47
C ASN A 159 8.27 -11.83 2.63
N GLU A 160 6.95 -11.58 2.68
CA GLU A 160 6.06 -12.19 3.67
C GLU A 160 6.13 -13.73 3.60
N VAL A 161 6.04 -14.31 2.40
CA VAL A 161 6.12 -15.77 2.21
C VAL A 161 7.50 -16.31 2.60
N VAL A 162 8.56 -15.60 2.24
CA VAL A 162 9.94 -15.97 2.62
C VAL A 162 10.14 -15.87 4.13
N ASP A 163 9.61 -14.83 4.77
CA ASP A 163 9.69 -14.64 6.22
C ASP A 163 8.98 -15.79 6.97
N ASP A 164 7.80 -16.21 6.50
CA ASP A 164 7.05 -17.34 7.06
C ASP A 164 7.83 -18.66 6.92
N TYR A 165 8.51 -18.87 5.79
CA TYR A 165 9.39 -20.00 5.59
C TYR A 165 10.59 -19.96 6.53
N LEU A 166 11.26 -18.82 6.65
CA LEU A 166 12.42 -18.63 7.53
C LEU A 166 12.06 -18.78 9.00
N GLU A 167 10.86 -18.33 9.40
CA GLU A 167 10.37 -18.53 10.77
C GLU A 167 10.18 -20.03 11.11
N LYS A 168 9.62 -20.80 10.17
CA LYS A 168 9.49 -22.26 10.34
C LYS A 168 10.86 -22.97 10.41
N LYS A 169 11.84 -22.48 9.65
CA LYS A 169 13.19 -23.06 9.57
C LYS A 169 14.06 -22.69 10.77
N ASN A 170 14.06 -21.42 11.17
CA ASN A 170 14.99 -20.86 12.14
C ASN A 170 14.35 -20.58 13.52
N GLY A 171 13.02 -20.72 13.64
CA GLY A 171 12.27 -20.42 14.87
C GLY A 171 11.73 -19.01 14.95
N LYS A 172 10.76 -18.76 15.85
CA LYS A 172 10.03 -17.49 15.95
C LYS A 172 10.90 -16.25 16.24
N ASN A 173 12.04 -16.45 16.89
CA ASN A 173 12.90 -15.34 17.31
C ASN A 173 14.03 -15.02 16.32
N TRP A 174 14.07 -15.67 15.15
CA TRP A 174 15.17 -15.56 14.21
C TRP A 174 15.50 -14.13 13.77
N LYS A 175 14.48 -13.27 13.60
CA LYS A 175 14.70 -11.85 13.23
C LYS A 175 15.42 -11.08 14.33
N ALA A 176 15.08 -11.35 15.60
CA ALA A 176 15.73 -10.70 16.73
C ALA A 176 17.20 -11.17 16.89
N GLU A 177 17.45 -12.46 16.65
CA GLU A 177 18.81 -13.03 16.66
C GLU A 177 19.63 -12.47 15.49
N LEU A 178 19.08 -12.43 14.29
CA LEU A 178 19.73 -11.82 13.12
C LEU A 178 20.12 -10.37 13.42
N LYS A 179 19.20 -9.58 13.94
CA LYS A 179 19.47 -8.17 14.31
C LYS A 179 20.60 -8.06 15.34
N LYS A 180 20.64 -8.95 16.31
CA LYS A 180 21.73 -9.01 17.30
C LYS A 180 23.06 -9.32 16.65
N ASP A 181 23.10 -10.30 15.76
CA ASP A 181 24.32 -10.70 15.06
C ASP A 181 24.83 -9.60 14.12
N ILE A 182 23.92 -8.95 13.38
CA ILE A 182 24.26 -7.79 12.55
C ILE A 182 24.84 -6.66 13.41
N ASN A 183 24.24 -6.38 14.56
CA ASN A 183 24.75 -5.35 15.47
C ASN A 183 26.17 -5.67 16.00
N LEU A 184 26.53 -6.95 16.18
CA LEU A 184 27.89 -7.34 16.53
C LEU A 184 28.87 -7.05 15.38
N ILE A 185 28.45 -7.30 14.13
CA ILE A 185 29.26 -6.96 12.95
C ILE A 185 29.43 -5.43 12.87
N LEU A 186 28.36 -4.66 13.05
CA LEU A 186 28.40 -3.19 13.02
C LEU A 186 29.30 -2.59 14.12
N LYS A 187 29.30 -3.19 15.31
CA LYS A 187 30.22 -2.78 16.40
C LYS A 187 31.68 -3.04 16.06
N LYS A 188 31.96 -4.16 15.37
CA LYS A 188 33.33 -4.52 14.97
C LYS A 188 33.82 -3.72 13.77
N TYR A 189 32.93 -3.35 12.87
CA TYR A 189 33.17 -2.59 11.65
C TYR A 189 32.24 -1.38 11.59
N PRO A 190 32.48 -0.34 12.40
CA PRO A 190 31.57 0.80 12.52
C PRO A 190 31.45 1.56 11.20
N ILE A 191 30.29 2.21 11.04
CA ILE A 191 30.04 3.14 9.93
C ILE A 191 30.83 4.40 10.26
N GLU A 192 31.81 4.75 9.42
CA GLU A 192 32.53 6.00 9.58
C GLU A 192 31.65 7.13 9.04
N GLU A 193 31.27 8.07 9.92
CA GLU A 193 30.58 9.29 9.49
C GLU A 193 31.50 10.09 8.55
N PHE A 194 31.01 10.43 7.36
CA PHE A 194 31.68 11.38 6.50
C PHE A 194 31.69 12.74 7.20
N ASN A 195 32.79 13.08 7.88
CA ASN A 195 33.04 14.45 8.29
C ASN A 195 33.20 15.29 7.00
N GLN A 196 32.12 15.94 6.58
CA GLN A 196 32.21 17.01 5.60
C GLN A 196 33.03 18.14 6.23
N LYS A 197 34.31 18.21 5.80
CA LYS A 197 35.13 19.40 6.05
C LYS A 197 34.83 20.44 5.00
#